data_1548bdea2361265aad7028950d3c3d74
#
_entry.id   1548bdea2361265aad7028950d3c3d74
#
_cell.length_a   1.000
_cell.length_b   1.000
_cell.length_c   1.000
_cell.angle_alpha   90.00
_cell.angle_beta   90.00
_cell.angle_gamma   90.00
#
_symmetry.space_group_name_H-M   'P 1'
#
loop_
_entity.id
_entity.type
_entity.pdbx_description
1 polymer ?
#
loop_
_entity_poly.entity_id
_entity_poly.type
_entity_poly.pdbx_seq_one_letter_code
_entity_poly.pdbx_strand_id
1 'polypeptide(L)'
;MRKLCGALVLLLVTSTVAHAQDFRARETVADKKFWVVAGALTTAMLLDTKSTFAVGTRCADCYEANPVVAPFVHQGATTTYAAGLAFDAGVMTVAYKMKGSDNRWARRTWWIVPAALIAGHSIAYRHNDNLAR
;
A
#
# COMPACT_ATOMS: atom_id res chain seq x y z
N MET A 1 4.67 30.78 -34.29
CA MET A 1 5.38 29.99 -33.24
C MET A 1 5.41 30.69 -31.85
N ARG A 2 5.60 32.02 -31.73
CA ARG A 2 5.60 32.73 -30.42
C ARG A 2 4.32 32.63 -29.60
N LYS A 3 3.14 32.54 -30.22
CA LYS A 3 1.83 32.44 -29.53
C LYS A 3 1.56 31.05 -28.93
N LEU A 4 2.13 30.00 -29.49
CA LEU A 4 2.00 28.61 -28.97
C LEU A 4 2.84 28.41 -27.70
N CYS A 5 4.03 29.03 -27.59
CA CYS A 5 4.85 28.95 -26.39
C CYS A 5 4.19 29.60 -25.18
N GLY A 6 3.48 30.75 -25.38
CA GLY A 6 2.77 31.43 -24.28
C GLY A 6 1.62 30.61 -23.72
N ALA A 7 0.85 29.91 -24.57
CA ALA A 7 -0.25 29.05 -24.13
C ALA A 7 0.26 27.80 -23.38
N LEU A 8 1.39 27.23 -23.80
CA LEU A 8 1.98 26.08 -23.12
C LEU A 8 2.53 26.43 -21.73
N VAL A 9 3.15 27.60 -21.57
CA VAL A 9 3.63 28.10 -20.28
C VAL A 9 2.46 28.38 -19.35
N LEU A 10 1.37 28.96 -19.83
CA LEU A 10 0.17 29.23 -19.02
C LEU A 10 -0.48 27.93 -18.54
N LEU A 11 -0.57 26.90 -19.38
CA LEU A 11 -1.08 25.56 -19.02
C LEU A 11 -0.21 24.86 -17.96
N LEU A 12 1.11 24.99 -18.05
CA LEU A 12 2.04 24.43 -17.07
C LEU A 12 1.94 25.15 -15.71
N VAL A 13 1.79 26.46 -15.71
CA VAL A 13 1.66 27.24 -14.46
C VAL A 13 0.30 26.97 -13.78
N THR A 14 -0.79 26.85 -14.53
CA THR A 14 -2.10 26.54 -13.95
C THR A 14 -2.16 25.11 -13.41
N SER A 15 -1.48 24.13 -14.04
CA SER A 15 -1.40 22.77 -13.52
C SER A 15 -0.58 22.67 -12.23
N THR A 16 0.48 23.47 -12.10
CA THR A 16 1.30 23.48 -10.86
C THR A 16 0.58 24.14 -9.68
N VAL A 17 -0.23 25.17 -9.94
CA VAL A 17 -1.03 25.83 -8.87
C VAL A 17 -2.16 24.91 -8.41
N ALA A 18 -2.84 24.19 -9.32
CA ALA A 18 -3.85 23.21 -8.95
C ALA A 18 -3.25 22.06 -8.13
N HIS A 19 -2.04 21.58 -8.49
CA HIS A 19 -1.33 20.58 -7.71
C HIS A 19 -0.89 21.08 -6.33
N ALA A 20 -0.48 22.34 -6.20
CA ALA A 20 -0.07 22.90 -4.91
C ALA A 20 -1.26 23.06 -3.94
N GLN A 21 -2.45 23.39 -4.43
CA GLN A 21 -3.66 23.45 -3.60
C GLN A 21 -4.13 22.05 -3.17
N ASP A 22 -4.06 21.07 -4.06
CA ASP A 22 -4.38 19.68 -3.75
C ASP A 22 -3.37 19.07 -2.75
N PHE A 23 -2.11 19.47 -2.82
CA PHE A 23 -1.06 19.06 -1.89
C PHE A 23 -1.31 19.57 -0.46
N ARG A 24 -1.73 20.83 -0.28
CA ARG A 24 -2.07 21.37 1.05
C ARG A 24 -3.31 20.70 1.66
N ALA A 25 -4.34 20.43 0.86
CA ALA A 25 -5.49 19.67 1.33
C ALA A 25 -5.11 18.23 1.73
N ARG A 26 -4.12 17.64 1.07
CA ARG A 26 -3.60 16.31 1.38
C ARG A 26 -2.81 16.25 2.70
N GLU A 27 -2.08 17.29 3.07
CA GLU A 27 -1.34 17.31 4.35
C GLU A 27 -2.27 17.17 5.56
N THR A 28 -3.47 17.73 5.51
CA THR A 28 -4.45 17.63 6.61
C THR A 28 -5.06 16.23 6.73
N VAL A 29 -5.17 15.48 5.63
CA VAL A 29 -5.69 14.11 5.60
C VAL A 29 -4.61 13.11 5.96
N ALA A 30 -3.41 13.25 5.41
CA ALA A 30 -2.24 12.41 5.69
C ALA A 30 -1.54 12.85 6.99
N ASP A 31 -2.26 12.80 8.11
CA ASP A 31 -1.72 13.11 9.43
C ASP A 31 -0.81 11.99 9.99
N LYS A 32 -0.28 12.20 11.17
CA LYS A 32 0.59 11.22 11.86
C LYS A 32 -0.06 9.83 11.97
N LYS A 33 -1.37 9.76 12.23
CA LYS A 33 -2.08 8.48 12.35
C LYS A 33 -2.12 7.74 11.02
N PHE A 34 -2.35 8.46 9.92
CA PHE A 34 -2.33 7.88 8.58
C PHE A 34 -0.97 7.26 8.26
N TRP A 35 0.12 7.98 8.51
CA TRP A 35 1.48 7.48 8.25
C TRP A 35 1.88 6.32 9.15
N VAL A 36 1.45 6.31 10.41
CA VAL A 36 1.68 5.16 11.31
C VAL A 36 0.98 3.92 10.78
N VAL A 37 -0.28 4.03 10.33
CA VAL A 37 -1.01 2.90 9.77
C VAL A 37 -0.37 2.43 8.46
N ALA A 38 0.03 3.34 7.57
CA ALA A 38 0.71 3.00 6.33
C ALA A 38 2.03 2.25 6.59
N GLY A 39 2.86 2.78 7.50
CA GLY A 39 4.12 2.13 7.89
C GLY A 39 3.93 0.75 8.51
N ALA A 40 2.91 0.60 9.38
CA ALA A 40 2.58 -0.69 9.99
C ALA A 40 2.11 -1.71 8.94
N LEU A 41 1.26 -1.30 7.99
CA LEU A 41 0.80 -2.16 6.90
C LEU A 41 1.97 -2.64 6.05
N THR A 42 2.79 -1.72 5.54
CA THR A 42 3.97 -2.06 4.74
C THR A 42 4.94 -2.96 5.50
N THR A 43 5.20 -2.68 6.78
CA THR A 43 6.08 -3.52 7.60
C THR A 43 5.53 -4.93 7.77
N ALA A 44 4.24 -5.08 8.06
CA ALA A 44 3.60 -6.37 8.22
C ALA A 44 3.65 -7.19 6.92
N MET A 45 3.37 -6.57 5.77
CA MET A 45 3.48 -7.19 4.45
C MET A 45 4.92 -7.63 4.13
N LEU A 46 5.93 -6.79 4.41
CA LEU A 46 7.33 -7.14 4.17
C LEU A 46 7.79 -8.34 5.01
N LEU A 47 7.39 -8.39 6.28
CA LEU A 47 7.71 -9.50 7.18
C LEU A 47 7.03 -10.80 6.74
N ASP A 48 5.75 -10.73 6.36
CA ASP A 48 5.00 -11.87 5.84
C ASP A 48 5.64 -12.41 4.55
N THR A 49 5.89 -11.55 3.57
CA THR A 49 6.57 -11.95 2.32
C THR A 49 7.93 -12.58 2.60
N LYS A 50 8.75 -11.99 3.48
CA LYS A 50 10.03 -12.55 3.88
C LYS A 50 9.90 -13.95 4.46
N SER A 51 8.93 -14.15 5.36
CA SER A 51 8.70 -15.44 6.01
C SER A 51 8.20 -16.51 5.02
N THR A 52 7.35 -16.14 4.07
CA THR A 52 6.88 -17.02 2.99
C THR A 52 8.07 -17.61 2.21
N PHE A 53 9.03 -16.78 1.80
CA PHE A 53 10.23 -17.27 1.11
C PHE A 53 11.16 -18.06 2.03
N ALA A 54 11.24 -17.74 3.32
CA ALA A 54 12.02 -18.54 4.27
C ALA A 54 11.45 -19.95 4.45
N VAL A 55 10.14 -20.12 4.46
CA VAL A 55 9.48 -21.43 4.47
C VAL A 55 9.79 -22.19 3.17
N GLY A 56 9.64 -21.57 2.01
CA GLY A 56 9.91 -22.20 0.72
C GLY A 56 11.35 -22.72 0.55
N THR A 57 12.32 -22.16 1.27
CA THR A 57 13.71 -22.67 1.27
C THR A 57 13.95 -23.85 2.21
N ARG A 58 13.07 -24.10 3.17
CA ARG A 58 13.24 -25.12 4.22
C ARG A 58 12.28 -26.30 4.07
N CYS A 59 11.16 -26.09 3.41
CA CYS A 59 10.10 -27.07 3.21
C CYS A 59 9.86 -27.27 1.72
N ALA A 60 10.36 -28.38 1.15
CA ALA A 60 10.25 -28.68 -0.28
C ALA A 60 8.81 -28.89 -0.75
N ASP A 61 7.93 -29.36 0.13
CA ASP A 61 6.53 -29.66 -0.16
C ASP A 61 5.56 -28.55 0.27
N CYS A 62 6.10 -27.45 0.83
CA CYS A 62 5.26 -26.30 1.22
C CYS A 62 4.95 -25.41 0.01
N TYR A 63 3.69 -25.05 -0.14
CA TYR A 63 3.23 -24.15 -1.19
C TYR A 63 2.43 -22.99 -0.59
N GLU A 64 2.39 -21.89 -1.34
CA GLU A 64 1.58 -20.75 -0.95
C GLU A 64 0.08 -21.12 -1.05
N ALA A 65 -0.59 -21.12 0.09
CA ALA A 65 -2.00 -21.51 0.19
C ALA A 65 -2.96 -20.41 -0.28
N ASN A 66 -2.52 -19.17 -0.33
CA ASN A 66 -3.34 -18.06 -0.79
C ASN A 66 -3.36 -17.99 -2.33
N PRO A 67 -4.49 -18.32 -3.00
CA PRO A 67 -4.54 -18.38 -4.45
C PRO A 67 -4.32 -17.02 -5.13
N VAL A 68 -4.52 -15.90 -4.42
CA VAL A 68 -4.28 -14.55 -4.94
C VAL A 68 -2.79 -14.22 -4.92
N VAL A 69 -2.05 -14.72 -3.94
CA VAL A 69 -0.61 -14.44 -3.74
C VAL A 69 0.26 -15.44 -4.49
N ALA A 70 -0.17 -16.71 -4.59
CA ALA A 70 0.59 -17.79 -5.22
C ALA A 70 1.19 -17.44 -6.60
N PRO A 71 0.47 -16.80 -7.55
CA PRO A 71 1.07 -16.43 -8.86
C PRO A 71 2.28 -15.51 -8.76
N PHE A 72 2.32 -14.63 -7.76
CA PHE A 72 3.44 -13.71 -7.54
C PHE A 72 4.61 -14.42 -6.86
N VAL A 73 4.33 -15.31 -5.89
CA VAL A 73 5.35 -16.13 -5.22
C VAL A 73 6.08 -17.02 -6.22
N HIS A 74 5.37 -17.64 -7.16
CA HIS A 74 5.97 -18.44 -8.24
C HIS A 74 6.87 -17.64 -9.18
N GLN A 75 6.64 -16.33 -9.32
CA GLN A 75 7.50 -15.44 -10.11
C GLN A 75 8.72 -14.92 -9.33
N GLY A 76 8.81 -15.24 -8.04
CA GLY A 76 9.95 -14.93 -7.19
C GLY A 76 9.76 -13.70 -6.29
N ALA A 77 10.73 -13.52 -5.40
CA ALA A 77 10.64 -12.54 -4.30
C ALA A 77 10.42 -11.11 -4.78
N THR A 78 11.16 -10.67 -5.79
CA THR A 78 11.05 -9.29 -6.30
C THR A 78 9.63 -8.98 -6.78
N THR A 79 9.02 -9.88 -7.53
CA THR A 79 7.65 -9.72 -8.04
C THR A 79 6.64 -9.71 -6.90
N THR A 80 6.82 -10.58 -5.90
CA THR A 80 5.93 -10.64 -4.73
C THR A 80 6.00 -9.35 -3.90
N TYR A 81 7.21 -8.84 -3.62
CA TYR A 81 7.36 -7.56 -2.92
C TYR A 81 6.75 -6.39 -3.71
N ALA A 82 7.00 -6.33 -5.03
CA ALA A 82 6.45 -5.26 -5.87
C ALA A 82 4.91 -5.30 -5.90
N ALA A 83 4.32 -6.48 -6.05
CA ALA A 83 2.87 -6.66 -6.02
C ALA A 83 2.27 -6.28 -4.65
N GLY A 84 2.90 -6.70 -3.55
CA GLY A 84 2.48 -6.36 -2.20
C GLY A 84 2.52 -4.84 -1.94
N LEU A 85 3.62 -4.18 -2.32
CA LEU A 85 3.74 -2.72 -2.20
C LEU A 85 2.70 -1.98 -3.05
N ALA A 86 2.44 -2.44 -4.27
CA ALA A 86 1.43 -1.84 -5.13
C ALA A 86 0.01 -2.02 -4.54
N PHE A 87 -0.28 -3.18 -3.98
CA PHE A 87 -1.54 -3.44 -3.30
C PHE A 87 -1.71 -2.54 -2.07
N ASP A 88 -0.70 -2.45 -1.20
CA ASP A 88 -0.72 -1.58 -0.01
C ASP A 88 -0.91 -0.11 -0.40
N ALA A 89 -0.22 0.35 -1.44
CA ALA A 89 -0.40 1.71 -1.96
C ALA A 89 -1.83 1.96 -2.45
N GLY A 90 -2.44 0.98 -3.10
CA GLY A 90 -3.85 1.02 -3.50
C GLY A 90 -4.79 1.12 -2.30
N VAL A 91 -4.60 0.26 -1.30
CA VAL A 91 -5.37 0.27 -0.04
C VAL A 91 -5.24 1.61 0.68
N MET A 92 -4.01 2.13 0.81
CA MET A 92 -3.78 3.42 1.46
C MET A 92 -4.33 4.60 0.66
N THR A 93 -4.38 4.51 -0.67
CA THR A 93 -5.04 5.51 -1.52
C THR A 93 -6.55 5.55 -1.26
N VAL A 94 -7.20 4.39 -1.14
CA VAL A 94 -8.61 4.31 -0.77
C VAL A 94 -8.84 4.85 0.65
N ALA A 95 -8.01 4.43 1.60
CA ALA A 95 -8.06 4.90 2.98
C ALA A 95 -7.89 6.44 3.08
N TYR A 96 -6.99 7.01 2.28
CA TYR A 96 -6.80 8.46 2.16
C TYR A 96 -8.07 9.15 1.68
N LYS A 97 -8.70 8.67 0.61
CA LYS A 97 -9.96 9.20 0.08
C LYS A 97 -11.09 9.10 1.09
N MET A 98 -11.20 7.96 1.79
CA MET A 98 -12.20 7.77 2.84
C MET A 98 -12.00 8.75 3.99
N LYS A 99 -10.75 8.93 4.43
CA LYS A 99 -10.40 9.84 5.54
C LYS A 99 -10.67 11.31 5.18
N GLY A 100 -10.48 11.73 3.93
CA GLY A 100 -10.78 13.06 3.40
C GLY A 100 -12.22 13.27 2.95
N SER A 101 -13.08 12.26 3.06
CA SER A 101 -14.47 12.32 2.57
C SER A 101 -15.36 13.18 3.47
N ASP A 102 -16.37 13.83 2.89
CA ASP A 102 -17.45 14.52 3.62
C ASP A 102 -18.34 13.52 4.38
N ASN A 103 -18.39 12.27 3.96
CA ASN A 103 -19.14 11.23 4.63
C ASN A 103 -18.47 10.86 5.97
N ARG A 104 -19.21 11.13 7.09
CA ARG A 104 -18.71 10.89 8.45
C ARG A 104 -18.36 9.42 8.73
N TRP A 105 -19.07 8.48 8.10
CA TRP A 105 -18.79 7.07 8.27
C TRP A 105 -17.47 6.69 7.58
N ALA A 106 -17.26 7.11 6.34
CA ALA A 106 -16.01 6.90 5.63
C ALA A 106 -14.82 7.47 6.43
N ARG A 107 -14.94 8.72 6.92
CA ARG A 107 -13.91 9.34 7.76
C ARG A 107 -13.61 8.61 9.08
N ARG A 108 -14.57 7.88 9.63
CA ARG A 108 -14.37 7.14 10.88
C ARG A 108 -13.85 5.73 10.67
N THR A 109 -14.09 5.14 9.50
CA THR A 109 -13.82 3.73 9.21
C THR A 109 -12.64 3.51 8.26
N TRP A 110 -11.96 4.57 7.80
CA TRP A 110 -10.85 4.50 6.85
C TRP A 110 -9.74 3.52 7.24
N TRP A 111 -9.52 3.34 8.52
CA TRP A 111 -8.45 2.52 9.09
C TRP A 111 -8.81 1.03 9.20
N ILE A 112 -10.09 0.65 9.04
CA ILE A 112 -10.56 -0.73 9.28
C ILE A 112 -9.90 -1.71 8.31
N VAL A 113 -9.90 -1.40 7.01
CA VAL A 113 -9.31 -2.28 6.00
C VAL A 113 -7.79 -2.40 6.19
N PRO A 114 -7.02 -1.31 6.31
CA PRO A 114 -5.60 -1.41 6.64
C PRO A 114 -5.33 -2.21 7.92
N ALA A 115 -6.10 -2.02 8.99
CA ALA A 115 -5.92 -2.75 10.24
C ALA A 115 -6.20 -4.25 10.09
N ALA A 116 -7.22 -4.63 9.33
CA ALA A 116 -7.51 -6.03 9.03
C ALA A 116 -6.37 -6.70 8.24
N LEU A 117 -5.78 -5.99 7.27
CA LEU A 117 -4.64 -6.47 6.51
C LEU A 117 -3.38 -6.59 7.37
N ILE A 118 -3.10 -5.61 8.26
CA ILE A 118 -1.99 -5.71 9.23
C ILE A 118 -2.16 -6.96 10.09
N ALA A 119 -3.37 -7.22 10.60
CA ALA A 119 -3.64 -8.42 11.39
C ALA A 119 -3.44 -9.70 10.56
N GLY A 120 -3.95 -9.76 9.32
CA GLY A 120 -3.79 -10.88 8.40
C GLY A 120 -2.33 -11.20 8.12
N HIS A 121 -1.53 -10.20 7.70
CA HIS A 121 -0.09 -10.37 7.47
C HIS A 121 0.67 -10.78 8.74
N SER A 122 0.28 -10.24 9.90
CA SER A 122 0.94 -10.61 11.17
C SER A 122 0.65 -12.05 11.56
N ILE A 123 -0.56 -12.54 11.30
CA ILE A 123 -0.93 -13.95 11.54
C ILE A 123 -0.16 -14.86 10.58
N ALA A 124 -0.14 -14.52 9.29
CA ALA A 124 0.60 -15.27 8.26
C ALA A 124 2.10 -15.31 8.57
N TYR A 125 2.70 -14.18 8.92
CA TYR A 125 4.10 -14.12 9.37
C TYR A 125 4.38 -15.08 10.52
N ARG A 126 3.57 -15.07 11.59
CA ARG A 126 3.76 -15.96 12.75
C ARG A 126 3.57 -17.42 12.37
N HIS A 127 2.61 -17.73 11.52
CA HIS A 127 2.42 -19.09 11.03
C HIS A 127 3.66 -19.58 10.26
N ASN A 128 4.13 -18.78 9.31
CA ASN A 128 5.30 -19.09 8.51
C ASN A 128 6.58 -19.22 9.37
N ASP A 129 6.77 -18.32 10.36
CA ASP A 129 7.93 -18.40 11.27
C ASP A 129 7.94 -19.71 12.07
N ASN A 130 6.77 -20.18 12.49
CA ASN A 130 6.65 -21.48 13.18
C ASN A 130 6.97 -22.67 12.26
N LEU A 131 6.61 -22.60 10.97
CA LEU A 131 6.96 -23.64 9.99
C LEU A 131 8.43 -23.64 9.61
N ALA A 132 9.09 -22.48 9.73
CA ALA A 132 10.49 -22.30 9.37
C ALA A 132 11.48 -22.69 10.49
N ARG A 133 11.00 -22.99 11.69
CA ARG A 133 11.80 -23.47 12.86
C ARG A 133 11.92 -24.97 12.87
#